data_698bf3f06a1e2cb0e76785fc1debd67d
#
_entry.id   698bf3f06a1e2cb0e76785fc1debd67d
#
_cell.length_a   1.000
_cell.length_b   1.000
_cell.length_c   1.000
_cell.angle_alpha   90.00
_cell.angle_beta   90.00
_cell.angle_gamma   90.00
#
_symmetry.space_group_name_H-M   'P 1'
#
loop_
_entity.id
_entity.type
_entity.pdbx_description
1 polymer ?
#
loop_
_entity_poly.entity_id
_entity_poly.type
_entity_poly.pdbx_seq_one_letter_code
_entity_poly.pdbx_strand_id
1 'polypeptide(L)'
;EAERFLNALDPFETEWAFQTFTDSKPAPSPDPLSRVIIGSLDGVASRLERLNNRGAGVFVTVNQTDGRGRKKENITAIRALWQEADRGDEPELPIEPHLVVRTSKGKRHRYILVRGAPLEEFEAAQQVLVDHYGSDPAAKDRARVLRLPGFWHVKDREDPQMVRLVHESGADLVGWEDLIKVLPK
;
A
#
# COMPACT_ATOMS: atom_id res chain seq x y z
N GLU A 1 0.37 10.74 10.63
CA GLU A 1 0.63 9.32 10.36
C GLU A 1 1.05 9.06 8.90
N ALA A 2 0.40 9.73 7.93
CA ALA A 2 0.76 9.58 6.52
C ALA A 2 2.25 9.87 6.27
N GLU A 3 2.74 10.99 6.75
CA GLU A 3 4.15 11.37 6.63
C GLU A 3 5.09 10.32 7.23
N ARG A 4 4.77 9.83 8.44
CA ARG A 4 5.56 8.78 9.11
C ARG A 4 5.62 7.50 8.29
N PHE A 5 4.47 7.07 7.73
CA PHE A 5 4.40 5.90 6.87
C PHE A 5 5.23 6.08 5.58
N LEU A 6 5.08 7.22 4.91
CA LEU A 6 5.82 7.50 3.67
C LEU A 6 7.32 7.59 3.91
N ASN A 7 7.76 8.24 4.99
CA ASN A 7 9.17 8.29 5.38
C ASN A 7 9.74 6.90 5.74
N ALA A 8 8.94 6.05 6.37
CA ALA A 8 9.36 4.68 6.67
C ALA A 8 9.41 3.81 5.40
N LEU A 9 8.52 4.05 4.44
CA LEU A 9 8.50 3.34 3.16
C LEU A 9 9.69 3.73 2.27
N ASP A 10 10.01 5.03 2.19
CA ASP A 10 11.17 5.57 1.47
C ASP A 10 11.51 6.97 1.97
N PRO A 11 12.57 7.12 2.81
CA PRO A 11 12.93 8.39 3.41
C PRO A 11 13.53 9.40 2.41
N PHE A 12 13.87 8.99 1.20
CA PHE A 12 14.45 9.83 0.17
C PHE A 12 13.44 10.30 -0.88
N GLU A 13 12.25 9.73 -0.87
CA GLU A 13 11.22 10.11 -1.84
C GLU A 13 10.48 11.37 -1.39
N THR A 14 10.31 12.29 -2.31
CA THR A 14 9.62 13.57 -2.08
C THR A 14 8.31 13.70 -2.86
N GLU A 15 8.13 12.93 -3.93
CA GLU A 15 6.93 12.93 -4.77
C GLU A 15 6.28 11.56 -4.80
N TRP A 16 5.00 11.52 -4.47
CA TRP A 16 4.23 10.30 -4.38
C TRP A 16 3.07 10.30 -5.38
N ALA A 17 2.72 9.13 -5.89
CA ALA A 17 1.52 8.94 -6.69
C ALA A 17 0.38 8.45 -5.79
N PHE A 18 -0.52 9.33 -5.43
CA PHE A 18 -1.73 9.03 -4.67
C PHE A 18 -2.88 8.69 -5.60
N GLN A 19 -3.81 7.90 -5.07
CA GLN A 19 -5.05 7.56 -5.74
C GLN A 19 -6.22 7.71 -4.78
N THR A 20 -7.34 8.24 -5.26
CA THR A 20 -8.61 8.23 -4.53
C THR A 20 -9.67 7.49 -5.34
N PHE A 21 -10.60 6.87 -4.64
CA PHE A 21 -11.80 6.23 -5.20
C PHE A 21 -12.97 6.46 -4.25
N THR A 22 -14.21 6.46 -4.76
CA THR A 22 -15.39 6.32 -3.90
C THR A 22 -15.24 5.04 -3.07
N ASP A 23 -15.25 5.18 -1.75
CA ASP A 23 -14.94 4.06 -0.84
C ASP A 23 -16.16 3.17 -0.59
N SER A 24 -17.37 3.74 -0.56
CA SER A 24 -18.63 2.98 -0.45
C SER A 24 -18.87 2.10 -1.68
N LYS A 25 -19.50 0.93 -1.45
CA LYS A 25 -19.85 0.00 -2.52
C LYS A 25 -21.38 -0.15 -2.64
N PRO A 26 -21.92 -0.28 -3.86
CA PRO A 26 -21.19 -0.17 -5.14
C PRO A 26 -20.73 1.26 -5.41
N ALA A 27 -19.54 1.40 -5.99
CA ALA A 27 -19.06 2.71 -6.45
C ALA A 27 -19.84 3.15 -7.71
N PRO A 28 -20.11 4.46 -7.88
CA PRO A 28 -20.71 4.97 -9.10
C PRO A 28 -19.79 4.74 -10.31
N SER A 29 -20.39 4.64 -11.50
CA SER A 29 -19.64 4.61 -12.75
C SER A 29 -20.18 5.68 -13.72
N PRO A 30 -19.35 6.68 -14.13
CA PRO A 30 -17.96 6.91 -13.70
C PRO A 30 -17.86 7.31 -12.21
N ASP A 31 -16.73 6.96 -11.58
CA ASP A 31 -16.48 7.30 -10.18
C ASP A 31 -16.11 8.80 -10.04
N PRO A 32 -16.98 9.63 -9.41
CA PRO A 32 -16.75 11.08 -9.31
C PRO A 32 -15.61 11.45 -8.34
N LEU A 33 -15.14 10.52 -7.50
CA LEU A 33 -14.06 10.74 -6.54
C LEU A 33 -12.74 10.06 -6.96
N SER A 34 -12.71 9.38 -8.11
CA SER A 34 -11.49 8.78 -8.63
C SER A 34 -10.53 9.85 -9.15
N ARG A 35 -9.35 9.94 -8.55
CA ARG A 35 -8.27 10.88 -8.94
C ARG A 35 -6.91 10.23 -8.76
N VAL A 36 -6.04 10.42 -9.74
CA VAL A 36 -4.59 10.27 -9.58
C VAL A 36 -4.02 11.64 -9.21
N ILE A 37 -3.27 11.73 -8.14
CA ILE A 37 -2.70 12.98 -7.63
C ILE A 37 -1.22 12.72 -7.36
N ILE A 38 -0.35 13.44 -8.06
CA ILE A 38 1.10 13.32 -7.94
C ILE A 38 1.65 14.59 -7.28
N GLY A 39 2.53 14.41 -6.30
CA GLY A 39 3.17 15.51 -5.59
C GLY A 39 3.67 15.12 -4.21
N SER A 40 4.27 16.09 -3.52
CA SER A 40 4.64 15.94 -2.12
C SER A 40 3.39 15.85 -1.23
N LEU A 41 3.49 15.12 -0.12
CA LEU A 41 2.35 15.01 0.81
C LEU A 41 1.85 16.40 1.25
N ASP A 42 2.74 17.29 1.65
CA ASP A 42 2.39 18.65 2.07
C ASP A 42 1.65 19.43 0.98
N GLY A 43 2.10 19.30 -0.26
CA GLY A 43 1.50 19.98 -1.40
C GLY A 43 0.09 19.50 -1.74
N VAL A 44 -0.24 18.24 -1.43
CA VAL A 44 -1.52 17.62 -1.83
C VAL A 44 -2.45 17.27 -0.66
N ALA A 45 -1.97 17.34 0.59
CA ALA A 45 -2.70 16.89 1.79
C ALA A 45 -4.12 17.48 1.87
N SER A 46 -4.27 18.79 1.73
CA SER A 46 -5.58 19.46 1.77
C SER A 46 -6.55 18.97 0.68
N ARG A 47 -6.01 18.55 -0.48
CA ARG A 47 -6.83 17.99 -1.56
C ARG A 47 -7.27 16.57 -1.22
N LEU A 48 -6.37 15.76 -0.67
CA LEU A 48 -6.68 14.40 -0.21
C LEU A 48 -7.72 14.42 0.90
N GLU A 49 -7.56 15.31 1.89
CA GLU A 49 -8.53 15.50 2.99
C GLU A 49 -9.92 15.89 2.48
N ARG A 50 -10.01 16.85 1.56
CA ARG A 50 -11.31 17.23 0.96
C ARG A 50 -11.97 16.06 0.25
N LEU A 51 -11.23 15.22 -0.48
CA LEU A 51 -11.76 14.03 -1.15
C LEU A 51 -12.20 12.98 -0.13
N ASN A 52 -11.40 12.74 0.90
CA ASN A 52 -11.73 11.80 1.98
C ASN A 52 -13.00 12.23 2.73
N ASN A 53 -13.15 13.51 3.05
CA ASN A 53 -14.36 14.07 3.68
C ASN A 53 -15.61 13.94 2.80
N ARG A 54 -15.44 13.82 1.48
CA ARG A 54 -16.53 13.56 0.52
C ARG A 54 -16.86 12.07 0.36
N GLY A 55 -16.11 11.19 1.02
CA GLY A 55 -16.33 9.73 0.99
C GLY A 55 -15.36 8.96 0.08
N ALA A 56 -14.25 9.57 -0.31
CA ALA A 56 -13.19 8.85 -1.00
C ALA A 56 -12.30 8.08 -0.02
N GLY A 57 -11.90 6.87 -0.35
CA GLY A 57 -10.71 6.25 0.22
C GLY A 57 -9.46 6.90 -0.36
N VAL A 58 -8.41 7.02 0.45
CA VAL A 58 -7.11 7.58 0.06
C VAL A 58 -6.06 6.47 0.05
N PHE A 59 -5.35 6.37 -1.06
CA PHE A 59 -4.38 5.31 -1.32
C PHE A 59 -3.08 5.92 -1.85
N VAL A 60 -1.99 5.19 -1.73
CA VAL A 60 -0.69 5.53 -2.32
C VAL A 60 -0.16 4.35 -3.12
N THR A 61 0.51 4.62 -4.23
CA THR A 61 1.29 3.61 -4.96
C THR A 61 2.49 3.24 -4.12
N VAL A 62 2.59 1.95 -3.73
CA VAL A 62 3.64 1.48 -2.79
C VAL A 62 5.02 1.59 -3.44
N ASN A 63 5.16 1.07 -4.65
CA ASN A 63 6.41 1.07 -5.39
C ASN A 63 6.69 2.45 -6.01
N GLN A 64 7.97 2.71 -6.30
CA GLN A 64 8.40 3.99 -6.86
C GLN A 64 7.85 4.19 -8.27
N THR A 65 7.41 5.41 -8.56
CA THR A 65 6.94 5.79 -9.89
C THR A 65 7.89 6.82 -10.54
N ASP A 66 7.72 7.00 -11.85
CA ASP A 66 8.44 8.02 -12.63
C ASP A 66 7.85 9.44 -12.47
N GLY A 67 6.88 9.63 -11.57
CA GLY A 67 6.18 10.91 -11.37
C GLY A 67 5.21 11.31 -12.48
N ARG A 68 4.94 10.44 -13.46
CA ARG A 68 4.05 10.74 -14.60
C ARG A 68 2.70 10.01 -14.53
N GLY A 69 2.61 9.04 -13.63
CA GLY A 69 1.42 8.23 -13.48
C GLY A 69 1.61 7.13 -12.45
N ARG A 70 0.67 6.19 -12.39
CA ARG A 70 0.73 5.04 -11.50
C ARG A 70 0.40 3.71 -12.17
N LYS A 71 0.49 3.64 -13.48
CA LYS A 71 0.32 2.39 -14.22
C LYS A 71 1.58 1.53 -14.08
N LYS A 72 1.50 0.28 -14.51
CA LYS A 72 2.60 -0.68 -14.45
C LYS A 72 3.88 -0.17 -15.13
N GLU A 73 3.72 0.51 -16.27
CA GLU A 73 4.82 1.14 -17.02
C GLU A 73 5.47 2.34 -16.29
N ASN A 74 4.77 2.95 -15.33
CA ASN A 74 5.31 4.06 -14.54
C ASN A 74 6.13 3.59 -13.33
N ILE A 75 6.12 2.29 -12.99
CA ILE A 75 6.87 1.77 -11.85
C ILE A 75 8.34 1.64 -12.22
N THR A 76 9.20 2.31 -11.46
CA THR A 76 10.65 2.39 -11.69
C THR A 76 11.49 1.58 -10.70
N ALA A 77 10.98 1.33 -9.49
CA ALA A 77 11.65 0.50 -8.50
C ALA A 77 10.64 -0.16 -7.54
N ILE A 78 11.02 -1.31 -7.00
CA ILE A 78 10.26 -2.04 -5.99
C ILE A 78 10.74 -1.61 -4.60
N ARG A 79 9.82 -1.14 -3.76
CA ARG A 79 10.05 -0.78 -2.36
C ARG A 79 9.67 -1.87 -1.37
N ALA A 80 8.62 -2.61 -1.67
CA ALA A 80 8.10 -3.60 -0.74
C ALA A 80 7.38 -4.75 -1.44
N LEU A 81 7.35 -5.91 -0.79
CA LEU A 81 6.26 -6.88 -0.91
C LEU A 81 5.23 -6.62 0.20
N TRP A 82 3.99 -7.04 -0.01
CA TRP A 82 2.92 -6.85 0.98
C TRP A 82 1.97 -8.03 1.07
N GLN A 83 1.42 -8.21 2.26
CA GLN A 83 0.31 -9.10 2.52
C GLN A 83 -0.92 -8.26 2.87
N GLU A 84 -1.98 -8.37 2.07
CA GLU A 84 -3.31 -7.86 2.42
C GLU A 84 -4.03 -8.92 3.26
N ALA A 85 -4.02 -8.74 4.59
CA ALA A 85 -4.58 -9.66 5.57
C ALA A 85 -6.00 -9.20 5.92
N ASP A 86 -6.99 -9.82 5.30
CA ASP A 86 -8.40 -9.42 5.37
C ASP A 86 -9.26 -10.30 6.28
N ARG A 87 -8.77 -11.51 6.64
CA ARG A 87 -9.51 -12.49 7.45
C ARG A 87 -9.08 -12.53 8.91
N GLY A 88 -7.82 -12.15 9.20
CA GLY A 88 -7.24 -12.11 10.54
C GLY A 88 -6.59 -13.42 11.00
N ASP A 89 -6.67 -14.47 10.19
CA ASP A 89 -6.08 -15.80 10.41
C ASP A 89 -4.99 -16.14 9.38
N GLU A 90 -4.49 -15.14 8.66
CA GLU A 90 -3.45 -15.33 7.66
C GLU A 90 -2.14 -15.80 8.32
N PRO A 91 -1.42 -16.72 7.66
CA PRO A 91 -0.13 -17.19 8.14
C PRO A 91 0.86 -16.06 8.40
N GLU A 92 1.75 -16.28 9.37
CA GLU A 92 2.87 -15.36 9.62
C GLU A 92 3.79 -15.29 8.40
N LEU A 93 4.26 -14.08 8.09
CA LEU A 93 5.21 -13.86 7.01
C LEU A 93 6.57 -14.52 7.36
N PRO A 94 7.38 -14.90 6.36
CA PRO A 94 8.67 -15.55 6.59
C PRO A 94 9.71 -14.62 7.22
N ILE A 95 9.43 -13.32 7.19
CA ILE A 95 10.22 -12.25 7.80
C ILE A 95 9.26 -11.35 8.57
N GLU A 96 9.68 -10.86 9.73
CA GLU A 96 8.91 -9.85 10.47
C GLU A 96 8.62 -8.64 9.57
N PRO A 97 7.36 -8.21 9.47
CA PRO A 97 7.02 -7.07 8.62
C PRO A 97 7.65 -5.79 9.15
N HIS A 98 8.21 -4.98 8.26
CA HIS A 98 8.76 -3.67 8.61
C HIS A 98 7.68 -2.68 9.01
N LEU A 99 6.53 -2.74 8.33
CA LEU A 99 5.39 -1.87 8.56
C LEU A 99 4.12 -2.69 8.63
N VAL A 100 3.21 -2.31 9.54
CA VAL A 100 1.85 -2.85 9.58
C VAL A 100 0.87 -1.70 9.63
N VAL A 101 -0.05 -1.67 8.67
CA VAL A 101 -1.14 -0.70 8.58
C VAL A 101 -2.46 -1.41 8.87
N ARG A 102 -3.16 -0.99 9.91
CA ARG A 102 -4.55 -1.41 10.17
C ARG A 102 -5.48 -0.58 9.30
N THR A 103 -6.18 -1.21 8.38
CA THR A 103 -7.08 -0.54 7.44
C THR A 103 -8.50 -0.44 7.96
N SER A 104 -8.96 -1.43 8.73
CA SER A 104 -10.23 -1.47 9.44
C SER A 104 -10.19 -2.56 10.51
N LYS A 105 -11.30 -2.81 11.20
CA LYS A 105 -11.38 -3.83 12.24
C LYS A 105 -11.04 -5.21 11.67
N GLY A 106 -9.98 -5.84 12.23
CA GLY A 106 -9.52 -7.18 11.83
C GLY A 106 -8.76 -7.23 10.50
N LYS A 107 -8.57 -6.09 9.81
CA LYS A 107 -7.90 -6.04 8.51
C LYS A 107 -6.63 -5.21 8.56
N ARG A 108 -5.57 -5.71 7.93
CA ARG A 108 -4.27 -5.05 7.93
C ARG A 108 -3.48 -5.33 6.67
N HIS A 109 -2.58 -4.40 6.34
CA HIS A 109 -1.54 -4.59 5.35
C HIS A 109 -0.21 -4.73 6.08
N ARG A 110 0.56 -5.76 5.76
CA ARG A 110 1.90 -6.00 6.30
C ARG A 110 2.91 -5.86 5.17
N TYR A 111 3.97 -5.07 5.40
CA TYR A 111 4.96 -4.75 4.36
C TYR A 111 6.32 -5.31 4.71
N ILE A 112 6.95 -6.00 3.77
CA ILE A 112 8.37 -6.36 3.81
C ILE A 112 9.10 -5.39 2.89
N LEU A 113 9.85 -4.45 3.48
CA LEU A 113 10.64 -3.48 2.70
C LEU A 113 11.87 -4.16 2.13
N VAL A 114 12.13 -3.93 0.85
CA VAL A 114 13.21 -4.62 0.12
C VAL A 114 14.14 -3.65 -0.59
N ARG A 115 15.36 -4.13 -0.88
CA ARG A 115 16.32 -3.44 -1.75
C ARG A 115 16.79 -4.38 -2.85
N GLY A 116 17.03 -3.81 -4.05
CA GLY A 116 17.59 -4.52 -5.18
C GLY A 116 16.64 -5.49 -5.87
N ALA A 117 15.32 -5.35 -5.67
CA ALA A 117 14.31 -6.19 -6.30
C ALA A 117 14.17 -5.87 -7.80
N PRO A 118 14.38 -6.84 -8.71
CA PRO A 118 14.10 -6.66 -10.13
C PRO A 118 12.59 -6.49 -10.38
N LEU A 119 12.23 -5.58 -11.30
CA LEU A 119 10.82 -5.32 -11.63
C LEU A 119 10.10 -6.55 -12.15
N GLU A 120 10.80 -7.36 -12.95
CA GLU A 120 10.27 -8.57 -13.59
C GLU A 120 10.04 -9.73 -12.63
N GLU A 121 10.71 -9.75 -11.47
CA GLU A 121 10.58 -10.82 -10.48
C GLU A 121 9.48 -10.53 -9.44
N PHE A 122 9.02 -9.27 -9.35
CA PHE A 122 8.08 -8.83 -8.32
C PHE A 122 6.78 -9.64 -8.30
N GLU A 123 6.11 -9.77 -9.46
CA GLU A 123 4.80 -10.43 -9.50
C GLU A 123 4.89 -11.92 -9.11
N ALA A 124 6.01 -12.59 -9.43
CA ALA A 124 6.23 -13.97 -9.03
C ALA A 124 6.40 -14.08 -7.50
N ALA A 125 7.22 -13.22 -6.90
CA ALA A 125 7.39 -13.19 -5.45
C ALA A 125 6.10 -12.79 -4.72
N GLN A 126 5.36 -11.81 -5.25
CA GLN A 126 4.07 -11.40 -4.69
C GLN A 126 3.01 -12.53 -4.80
N GLN A 127 3.06 -13.34 -5.86
CA GLN A 127 2.21 -14.52 -6.01
C GLN A 127 2.48 -15.55 -4.91
N VAL A 128 3.73 -15.72 -4.47
CA VAL A 128 4.05 -16.59 -3.32
C VAL A 128 3.34 -16.12 -2.04
N LEU A 129 3.25 -14.79 -1.82
CA LEU A 129 2.49 -14.26 -0.67
C LEU A 129 0.99 -14.55 -0.78
N VAL A 130 0.44 -14.57 -1.98
CA VAL A 130 -0.95 -14.97 -2.22
C VAL A 130 -1.16 -16.46 -1.90
N ASP A 131 -0.30 -17.32 -2.44
CA ASP A 131 -0.49 -18.77 -2.40
C ASP A 131 -0.19 -19.37 -1.01
N HIS A 132 0.79 -18.83 -0.30
CA HIS A 132 1.30 -19.41 0.95
C HIS A 132 0.97 -18.59 2.20
N TYR A 133 0.70 -17.30 2.06
CA TYR A 133 0.50 -16.38 3.18
C TYR A 133 -0.87 -15.70 3.18
N GLY A 134 -1.78 -16.15 2.33
CA GLY A 134 -3.19 -15.73 2.34
C GLY A 134 -3.41 -14.26 1.96
N SER A 135 -2.47 -13.63 1.23
CA SER A 135 -2.69 -12.29 0.68
C SER A 135 -3.81 -12.28 -0.35
N ASP A 136 -4.49 -11.14 -0.53
CA ASP A 136 -5.53 -11.00 -1.55
C ASP A 136 -4.95 -11.30 -2.96
N PRO A 137 -5.58 -12.20 -3.75
CA PRO A 137 -5.15 -12.49 -5.13
C PRO A 137 -5.08 -11.26 -6.04
N ALA A 138 -5.85 -10.22 -5.76
CA ALA A 138 -5.79 -8.94 -6.50
C ALA A 138 -4.57 -8.11 -6.14
N ALA A 139 -3.82 -8.46 -5.09
CA ALA A 139 -2.71 -7.69 -4.55
C ALA A 139 -1.37 -7.86 -5.28
N LYS A 140 -1.31 -8.65 -6.36
CA LYS A 140 -0.05 -9.05 -7.02
C LYS A 140 0.52 -8.08 -8.06
N ASP A 141 -0.20 -7.03 -8.40
CA ASP A 141 0.27 -6.04 -9.38
C ASP A 141 1.26 -5.06 -8.73
N ARG A 142 2.44 -4.88 -9.33
CA ARG A 142 3.45 -3.94 -8.83
C ARG A 142 3.01 -2.46 -8.83
N ALA A 143 1.96 -2.11 -9.57
CA ALA A 143 1.33 -0.79 -9.54
C ALA A 143 0.21 -0.67 -8.49
N ARG A 144 0.09 -1.66 -7.59
CA ARG A 144 -0.93 -1.68 -6.54
C ARG A 144 -0.88 -0.42 -5.69
N VAL A 145 -2.04 0.15 -5.43
CA VAL A 145 -2.22 1.18 -4.42
C VAL A 145 -2.78 0.56 -3.16
N LEU A 146 -2.23 0.94 -2.02
CA LEU A 146 -2.70 0.52 -0.70
C LEU A 146 -3.12 1.73 0.13
N ARG A 147 -4.00 1.53 1.11
CA ARG A 147 -4.54 2.62 1.93
C ARG A 147 -3.45 3.39 2.65
N LEU A 148 -3.52 4.71 2.55
CA LEU A 148 -2.61 5.61 3.23
C LEU A 148 -3.08 5.82 4.69
N PRO A 149 -2.22 5.57 5.70
CA PRO A 149 -2.53 5.88 7.10
C PRO A 149 -2.81 7.37 7.32
N GLY A 150 -3.66 7.67 8.31
CA GLY A 150 -4.05 9.03 8.64
C GLY A 150 -5.29 9.54 7.92
N PHE A 151 -5.91 8.69 7.09
CA PHE A 151 -7.18 8.98 6.41
C PHE A 151 -8.26 7.99 6.82
N TRP A 152 -9.51 8.43 6.70
CA TRP A 152 -10.66 7.61 7.03
C TRP A 152 -10.95 6.56 5.94
N HIS A 153 -11.14 5.32 6.37
CA HIS A 153 -11.76 4.27 5.59
C HIS A 153 -13.28 4.39 5.79
N VAL A 154 -13.96 4.88 4.77
CA VAL A 154 -15.38 5.25 4.83
C VAL A 154 -16.26 4.33 3.98
N LYS A 155 -15.83 3.09 3.79
CA LYS A 155 -16.63 2.06 3.09
C LYS A 155 -17.98 1.86 3.75
N ASP A 156 -17.99 1.80 5.07
CA ASP A 156 -19.18 1.94 5.89
C ASP A 156 -19.22 3.36 6.45
N ARG A 157 -20.22 4.15 6.02
CA ARG A 157 -20.36 5.54 6.44
C ARG A 157 -20.89 5.68 7.86
N GLU A 158 -21.54 4.64 8.39
CA GLU A 158 -22.06 4.63 9.76
C GLU A 158 -20.98 4.23 10.76
N ASP A 159 -19.94 3.49 10.31
CA ASP A 159 -18.79 3.08 11.13
C ASP A 159 -17.47 3.36 10.39
N PRO A 160 -17.09 4.64 10.20
CA PRO A 160 -15.82 4.99 9.57
C PRO A 160 -14.65 4.56 10.45
N GLN A 161 -13.63 3.96 9.84
CA GLN A 161 -12.42 3.48 10.52
C GLN A 161 -11.22 4.34 10.13
N MET A 162 -10.47 4.83 11.10
CA MET A 162 -9.19 5.50 10.81
C MET A 162 -8.15 4.47 10.41
N VAL A 163 -7.55 4.66 9.24
CA VAL A 163 -6.40 3.85 8.79
C VAL A 163 -5.17 4.25 9.62
N ARG A 164 -4.53 3.28 10.25
CA ARG A 164 -3.45 3.52 11.24
C ARG A 164 -2.18 2.75 10.90
N LEU A 165 -1.03 3.42 11.01
CA LEU A 165 0.26 2.75 11.12
C LEU A 165 0.41 2.21 12.54
N VAL A 166 0.30 0.89 12.72
CA VAL A 166 0.26 0.24 14.04
C VAL A 166 1.57 -0.44 14.42
N HIS A 167 2.46 -0.65 13.46
CA HIS A 167 3.80 -1.20 13.71
C HIS A 167 4.80 -0.62 12.73
N GLU A 168 6.00 -0.39 13.21
CA GLU A 168 7.19 0.04 12.47
C GLU A 168 8.40 -0.58 13.18
N SER A 169 9.06 -1.53 12.52
CA SER A 169 10.15 -2.30 13.14
C SER A 169 11.43 -1.50 13.30
N GLY A 170 11.67 -0.51 12.43
CA GLY A 170 12.94 0.20 12.32
C GLY A 170 14.10 -0.67 11.81
N ALA A 171 13.80 -1.88 11.33
CA ALA A 171 14.81 -2.80 10.78
C ALA A 171 15.31 -2.32 9.41
N ASP A 172 16.52 -2.76 9.05
CA ASP A 172 17.09 -2.51 7.73
C ASP A 172 16.29 -3.21 6.61
N LEU A 173 16.30 -2.62 5.42
CA LEU A 173 15.70 -3.20 4.22
C LEU A 173 16.29 -4.59 3.93
N VAL A 174 15.44 -5.56 3.62
CA VAL A 174 15.88 -6.91 3.25
C VAL A 174 16.43 -6.93 1.83
N GLY A 175 17.61 -7.54 1.64
CA GLY A 175 18.13 -7.80 0.30
C GLY A 175 17.19 -8.74 -0.46
N TRP A 176 16.94 -8.43 -1.75
CA TRP A 176 16.05 -9.25 -2.57
C TRP A 176 16.44 -10.73 -2.59
N GLU A 177 17.71 -11.01 -2.84
CA GLU A 177 18.20 -12.40 -2.87
C GLU A 177 18.00 -13.14 -1.54
N ASP A 178 18.12 -12.43 -0.41
CA ASP A 178 17.93 -13.04 0.92
C ASP A 178 16.44 -13.30 1.18
N LEU A 179 15.56 -12.41 0.74
CA LEU A 179 14.12 -12.64 0.80
C LEU A 179 13.72 -13.86 -0.04
N ILE A 180 14.19 -13.96 -1.29
CA ILE A 180 13.84 -15.07 -2.20
C ILE A 180 14.29 -16.42 -1.65
N LYS A 181 15.40 -16.49 -0.89
CA LYS A 181 15.86 -17.75 -0.27
C LYS A 181 14.91 -18.29 0.81
N VAL A 182 14.16 -17.41 1.48
CA VAL A 182 13.25 -17.79 2.59
C VAL A 182 11.79 -17.93 2.13
N LEU A 183 11.47 -17.46 0.93
CA LEU A 183 10.14 -17.67 0.34
C LEU A 183 9.97 -19.15 -0.08
N PRO A 184 8.78 -19.74 0.10
CA PRO A 184 8.44 -21.06 -0.46
C PRO A 184 8.66 -21.10 -1.98
N LYS A 185 9.04 -22.30 -2.46
CA LYS A 185 9.24 -22.55 -3.90
C LYS A 185 7.97 -23.12 -4.52
#